data_9dfb2a3eb275e36ef85d59cf2d424015
#
_entry.id   9dfb2a3eb275e36ef85d59cf2d424015
#
_cell.length_a   1.000
_cell.length_b   1.000
_cell.length_c   1.000
_cell.angle_alpha   90.00
_cell.angle_beta   90.00
_cell.angle_gamma   90.00
#
_symmetry.space_group_name_H-M   'P 1'
#
loop_
_entity.id
_entity.type
_entity.pdbx_description
1 polymer ?
#
loop_
_entity_poly.entity_id
_entity_poly.type
_entity_poly.pdbx_seq_one_letter_code
_entity_poly.pdbx_strand_id
1 'polypeptide(L)'
;HRIELGEIEVNVNMLDGISSSCCVYNKEKGKIVLFYVGEMEVKDLVSTLKEKLPRYMIPNRVEKLDTMPLTANGKLDRVTLAKRVNE
;
A
#
# COMPACT_ATOMS: atom_id res chain seq x y z
N HIS A 1 18.87 6.52 1.73
CA HIS A 1 17.53 6.94 1.34
C HIS A 1 16.48 6.42 2.29
N ARG A 2 15.72 7.34 2.80
CA ARG A 2 14.63 6.98 3.68
C ARG A 2 13.33 7.03 2.88
N ILE A 3 12.61 5.91 2.86
CA ILE A 3 11.35 5.84 2.13
C ILE A 3 10.22 6.23 3.08
N GLU A 4 9.41 7.20 2.64
CA GLU A 4 8.26 7.63 3.42
C GLU A 4 7.03 6.86 2.94
N LEU A 5 6.68 5.81 3.68
CA LEU A 5 5.54 4.97 3.32
C LEU A 5 4.24 5.78 3.28
N GLY A 6 4.10 6.74 4.21
CA GLY A 6 2.92 7.59 4.22
C GLY A 6 2.77 8.43 2.97
N GLU A 7 3.88 8.82 2.36
CA GLU A 7 3.82 9.59 1.12
C GLU A 7 3.30 8.74 -0.03
N ILE A 8 3.67 7.46 -0.06
CA ILE A 8 3.13 6.55 -1.06
C ILE A 8 1.63 6.42 -0.87
N GLU A 9 1.19 6.24 0.37
CA GLU A 9 -0.25 6.13 0.68
C GLU A 9 -1.02 7.37 0.24
N VAL A 10 -0.48 8.55 0.50
CA VAL A 10 -1.15 9.80 0.10
C VAL A 10 -1.35 9.84 -1.41
N ASN A 11 -0.32 9.48 -2.17
CA ASN A 11 -0.43 9.47 -3.62
C ASN A 11 -1.42 8.44 -4.13
N VAL A 12 -1.44 7.25 -3.52
CA VAL A 12 -2.39 6.20 -3.89
C VAL A 12 -3.81 6.62 -3.58
N ASN A 13 -4.02 7.20 -2.38
CA ASN A 13 -5.37 7.58 -1.95
C ASN A 13 -5.96 8.74 -2.76
N MET A 14 -5.14 9.46 -3.50
CA MET A 14 -5.63 10.54 -4.36
C MET A 14 -6.21 10.04 -5.68
N LEU A 15 -5.99 8.77 -6.00
CA LEU A 15 -6.44 8.22 -7.28
C LEU A 15 -7.91 7.84 -7.21
N ASP A 16 -8.61 8.08 -8.33
CA ASP A 16 -9.99 7.63 -8.46
C ASP A 16 -10.00 6.11 -8.45
N GLY A 17 -11.01 5.55 -7.78
CA GLY A 17 -11.11 4.09 -7.70
C GLY A 17 -10.37 3.47 -6.53
N ILE A 18 -9.74 4.28 -5.68
CA ILE A 18 -9.07 3.81 -4.46
C ILE A 18 -9.87 4.29 -3.25
N SER A 19 -10.26 3.34 -2.39
CA SER A 19 -10.99 3.65 -1.16
C SER A 19 -10.05 3.85 0.02
N SER A 20 -9.05 2.99 0.14
CA SER A 20 -8.06 3.09 1.21
C SER A 20 -6.80 2.34 0.81
N SER A 21 -5.70 2.63 1.49
CA SER A 21 -4.45 1.95 1.22
C SER A 21 -3.59 1.89 2.48
N CYS A 22 -2.66 0.95 2.48
CA CYS A 22 -1.71 0.79 3.57
C CYS A 22 -0.41 0.25 3.01
N CYS A 23 0.67 0.98 3.23
CA CYS A 23 2.00 0.55 2.84
C CYS A 23 2.74 -0.06 4.02
N VAL A 24 3.34 -1.21 3.81
CA VAL A 24 4.10 -1.91 4.84
C VAL A 24 5.49 -2.23 4.31
N TYR A 25 6.48 -2.12 5.17
CA TYR A 25 7.85 -2.46 4.81
C TYR A 25 8.19 -3.86 5.31
N ASN A 26 8.70 -4.70 4.41
CA ASN A 26 9.22 -6.00 4.78
C ASN A 26 10.69 -5.80 5.15
N LYS A 27 10.98 -5.81 6.44
CA LYS A 27 12.32 -5.52 6.96
C LYS A 27 13.36 -6.51 6.51
N GLU A 28 12.97 -7.77 6.46
CA GLU A 28 13.90 -8.86 6.12
C GLU A 28 14.34 -8.79 4.66
N LYS A 29 13.39 -8.52 3.77
CA LYS A 29 13.65 -8.49 2.32
C LYS A 29 13.91 -7.09 1.78
N GLY A 30 13.72 -6.06 2.60
CA GLY A 30 13.89 -4.68 2.18
C GLY A 30 12.91 -4.26 1.09
N LYS A 31 11.68 -4.75 1.17
CA LYS A 31 10.68 -4.50 0.13
C LYS A 31 9.45 -3.79 0.67
N ILE A 32 8.83 -3.01 -0.21
CA ILE A 32 7.60 -2.29 0.11
C ILE A 32 6.41 -3.08 -0.42
N VAL A 33 5.43 -3.32 0.45
CA VAL A 33 4.18 -3.99 0.08
C VAL A 33 3.04 -3.00 0.25
N LEU A 34 2.24 -2.82 -0.80
CA LEU A 34 1.08 -1.94 -0.78
C LEU A 34 -0.19 -2.78 -0.79
N PHE A 35 -1.03 -2.57 0.22
CA PHE A 35 -2.38 -3.13 0.25
C PHE A 35 -3.36 -2.03 -0.07
N TYR A 36 -4.41 -2.33 -0.83
CA TYR A 36 -5.43 -1.33 -1.12
C TYR A 36 -6.80 -1.97 -1.31
N VAL A 37 -7.82 -1.16 -1.09
CA VAL A 37 -9.21 -1.49 -1.36
C VAL A 37 -9.70 -0.48 -2.38
N GLY A 38 -10.42 -0.93 -3.38
CA GLY A 38 -10.96 -0.05 -4.41
C GLY A 38 -11.32 -0.85 -5.65
N GLU A 39 -11.79 -0.14 -6.66
CA GLU A 39 -12.20 -0.76 -7.92
C GLU A 39 -11.08 -0.87 -8.94
N MET A 40 -10.01 -0.11 -8.75
CA MET A 40 -8.88 -0.14 -9.67
C MET A 40 -8.18 -1.50 -9.62
N GLU A 41 -7.82 -2.02 -10.81
CA GLU A 41 -7.09 -3.29 -10.88
C GLU A 41 -5.62 -3.08 -10.54
N VAL A 42 -4.98 -4.15 -10.04
CA VAL A 42 -3.57 -4.07 -9.62
C VAL A 42 -2.68 -3.55 -10.75
N LYS A 43 -2.83 -4.08 -11.96
CA LYS A 43 -1.97 -3.66 -13.08
C LYS A 43 -2.14 -2.19 -13.41
N ASP A 44 -3.35 -1.67 -13.29
CA ASP A 44 -3.62 -0.26 -13.58
C ASP A 44 -3.02 0.64 -12.51
N LEU A 45 -3.13 0.21 -11.26
CA LEU A 45 -2.52 0.97 -10.16
C LEU A 45 -1.01 1.01 -10.30
N VAL A 46 -0.38 -0.13 -10.56
CA VAL A 46 1.07 -0.20 -10.72
C VAL A 46 1.52 0.71 -11.88
N SER A 47 0.82 0.64 -13.00
CA SER A 47 1.13 1.46 -14.16
C SER A 47 1.03 2.95 -13.82
N THR A 48 -0.02 3.33 -13.12
CA THR A 48 -0.23 4.73 -12.72
C THR A 48 0.87 5.20 -11.77
N LEU A 49 1.24 4.38 -10.80
CA LEU A 49 2.29 4.75 -9.85
C LEU A 49 3.64 4.92 -10.52
N LYS A 50 3.94 4.09 -11.51
CA LYS A 50 5.20 4.22 -12.26
C LYS A 50 5.30 5.55 -12.99
N GLU A 51 4.17 6.14 -13.36
CA GLU A 51 4.15 7.45 -14.00
C GLU A 51 4.27 8.59 -12.99
N LYS A 52 3.79 8.38 -11.77
CA LYS A 52 3.68 9.46 -10.78
C LYS A 52 4.81 9.50 -9.77
N LEU A 53 5.37 8.34 -9.43
CA LEU A 53 6.35 8.26 -8.36
C LEU A 53 7.74 7.95 -8.87
N PRO A 54 8.79 8.44 -8.17
CA PRO A 54 10.15 8.03 -8.49
C PRO A 54 10.31 6.54 -8.26
N ARG A 55 11.26 5.95 -8.95
CA ARG A 55 11.45 4.51 -8.94
C ARG A 55 11.60 3.92 -7.53
N TYR A 56 12.33 4.60 -6.66
CA TYR A 56 12.58 4.08 -5.32
C TYR A 56 11.34 4.06 -4.42
N MET A 57 10.27 4.73 -4.85
CA MET A 57 9.01 4.75 -4.10
C MET A 57 7.97 3.78 -4.66
N ILE A 58 8.28 3.08 -5.74
CA ILE A 58 7.32 2.13 -6.32
C ILE A 58 7.28 0.88 -5.46
N PRO A 59 6.07 0.46 -5.00
CA PRO A 59 5.97 -0.77 -4.21
C PRO A 59 6.47 -1.98 -5.00
N ASN A 60 7.14 -2.88 -4.31
CA ASN A 60 7.64 -4.12 -4.91
C ASN A 60 6.52 -5.13 -5.09
N ARG A 61 5.50 -5.04 -4.25
CA ARG A 61 4.33 -5.91 -4.32
C ARG A 61 3.08 -5.09 -4.04
N VAL A 62 2.03 -5.34 -4.80
CA VAL A 62 0.75 -4.65 -4.64
C VAL A 62 -0.32 -5.72 -4.51
N GLU A 63 -1.12 -5.62 -3.48
CA GLU A 63 -2.18 -6.58 -3.22
C GLU A 63 -3.51 -5.88 -2.99
N LYS A 64 -4.51 -6.25 -3.79
CA LYS A 64 -5.85 -5.71 -3.67
C LYS A 64 -6.63 -6.53 -2.64
N LEU A 65 -7.31 -5.86 -1.72
CA LEU A 65 -8.12 -6.50 -0.70
C LEU A 65 -9.58 -6.12 -0.91
N ASP A 66 -10.48 -7.02 -0.50
CA ASP A 66 -11.91 -6.69 -0.51
C ASP A 66 -12.23 -5.69 0.58
N THR A 67 -11.64 -5.86 1.76
CA THR A 67 -11.80 -4.94 2.88
C THR A 67 -10.48 -4.84 3.62
N MET A 68 -10.27 -3.69 4.28
CA MET A 68 -9.11 -3.53 5.16
C MET A 68 -9.41 -4.10 6.53
N PRO A 69 -8.40 -4.72 7.18
CA PRO A 69 -8.57 -5.09 8.58
C PRO A 69 -8.69 -3.83 9.42
N LEU A 70 -9.60 -3.86 10.37
CA LEU A 70 -9.86 -2.70 11.24
C LEU A 70 -9.59 -3.09 12.69
N THR A 71 -9.12 -2.10 13.47
CA THR A 71 -8.98 -2.27 14.91
C THR A 71 -10.35 -2.25 15.57
N ALA A 72 -10.40 -2.56 16.86
CA ALA A 72 -11.65 -2.50 17.62
C ALA A 72 -12.29 -1.11 17.56
N ASN A 73 -11.50 -0.07 17.35
CA ASN A 73 -12.00 1.30 17.27
C ASN A 73 -12.38 1.71 15.84
N GLY A 74 -12.33 0.78 14.89
CA GLY A 74 -12.71 1.06 13.52
C GLY A 74 -11.64 1.73 12.69
N LYS A 75 -10.41 1.75 13.16
CA LYS A 75 -9.28 2.33 12.40
C LYS A 75 -8.54 1.24 11.64
N LEU A 76 -7.88 1.63 10.57
CA LEU A 76 -7.09 0.69 9.77
C LEU A 76 -6.04 0.00 10.66
N ASP A 77 -6.04 -1.32 10.62
CA ASP A 77 -5.15 -2.11 11.47
C ASP A 77 -3.83 -2.40 10.76
N ARG A 78 -2.90 -1.46 10.90
CA ARG A 78 -1.58 -1.57 10.26
C ARG A 78 -0.74 -2.68 10.86
N VAL A 79 -0.95 -2.98 12.15
CA VAL A 79 -0.19 -4.02 12.83
C VAL A 79 -0.49 -5.39 12.23
N THR A 80 -1.77 -5.67 11.96
CA THR A 80 -2.16 -6.93 11.33
C THR A 80 -1.51 -7.12 9.96
N LEU A 81 -1.53 -6.05 9.14
CA LEU A 81 -0.91 -6.14 7.81
C LEU A 81 0.60 -6.25 7.90
N ALA A 82 1.24 -5.55 8.85
CA ALA A 82 2.68 -5.65 9.04
C ALA A 82 3.09 -7.06 9.43
N LYS A 83 2.31 -7.70 10.30
CA LYS A 83 2.57 -9.08 10.70
C LYS A 83 2.45 -10.02 9.51
N ARG A 84 1.42 -9.84 8.70
CA ARG A 84 1.21 -10.66 7.52
C ARG A 84 2.40 -10.62 6.56
N VAL A 85 3.02 -9.44 6.44
CA VAL A 85 4.15 -9.24 5.54
C VAL A 85 5.45 -9.77 6.14
N ASN A 86 5.64 -9.64 7.46
CA ASN A 86 6.91 -9.93 8.12
C ASN A 86 6.97 -11.29 8.81
N GLU A 87 5.93 -12.10 8.71
CA GLU A 87 5.94 -13.45 9.30
C GLU A 87 5.94 -14.55 8.27
#